data_5513c6f1260abe1b867a22454ee04597
#
_entry.id   5513c6f1260abe1b867a22454ee04597
#
_cell.length_a   1.000
_cell.length_b   1.000
_cell.length_c   1.000
_cell.angle_alpha   90.00
_cell.angle_beta   90.00
_cell.angle_gamma   90.00
#
_symmetry.space_group_name_H-M   'P 1'
#
loop_
_entity.id
_entity.type
_entity.pdbx_description
1 polymer ?
#
loop_
_entity_poly.entity_id
_entity_poly.type
_entity_poly.pdbx_seq_one_letter_code
_entity_poly.pdbx_strand_id
1 'polypeptide(L)'
;MRVLGIDCGMERTGYGLIESDGRTHRIVTAGCIHTSPKNPLHERLLAIARALRDVIGQYQPAAAAVEEVFYAQNVKTALKLSHARGVVLLAIAEAGIPLGEYSPLAIKTSVVGYGRAEKQQVKMMVHSLLRIEVEIESEDACDALAVAICHATHSGARVMAGVQ
;
A
#
# COMPACT_ATOMS: atom_id res chain seq x y z
N MET A 1 11.17 2.45 -11.45
CA MET A 1 9.78 2.91 -11.58
C MET A 1 9.26 3.40 -10.25
N ARG A 2 8.24 4.28 -10.24
CA ARG A 2 7.62 4.78 -9.03
C ARG A 2 6.36 3.96 -8.71
N VAL A 3 6.28 3.40 -7.51
CA VAL A 3 5.19 2.51 -7.06
C VAL A 3 4.51 3.09 -5.85
N LEU A 4 3.18 3.14 -5.88
CA LEU A 4 2.32 3.52 -4.75
C LEU A 4 1.75 2.26 -4.11
N GLY A 5 2.15 1.96 -2.88
CA GLY A 5 1.50 0.96 -2.04
C GLY A 5 0.43 1.60 -1.16
N ILE A 6 -0.67 0.89 -0.94
CA ILE A 6 -1.77 1.36 -0.11
C ILE A 6 -2.22 0.24 0.83
N ASP A 7 -2.29 0.56 2.11
CA ASP A 7 -2.94 -0.25 3.14
C ASP A 7 -4.32 0.33 3.42
N CYS A 8 -5.35 -0.40 2.99
CA CYS A 8 -6.73 0.08 3.01
C CYS A 8 -7.33 0.00 4.42
N GLY A 9 -7.72 1.12 4.98
CA GLY A 9 -8.47 1.17 6.24
C GLY A 9 -9.48 2.30 6.26
N MET A 10 -10.59 2.13 7.02
CA MET A 10 -11.66 3.13 7.08
C MET A 10 -11.33 4.32 7.97
N GLU A 11 -10.61 4.12 9.06
CA GLU A 11 -10.18 5.18 9.97
C GLU A 11 -8.78 5.67 9.64
N ARG A 12 -7.95 4.77 9.11
CA ARG A 12 -6.59 5.00 8.70
C ARG A 12 -6.37 4.29 7.38
N THR A 13 -5.99 5.03 6.35
CA THR A 13 -5.54 4.48 5.07
C THR A 13 -4.08 4.85 4.91
N GLY A 14 -3.20 3.87 5.03
CA GLY A 14 -1.78 4.04 4.83
C GLY A 14 -1.44 4.18 3.35
N TYR A 15 -0.48 5.05 3.01
CA TYR A 15 0.11 5.10 1.70
C TYR A 15 1.62 5.21 1.78
N GLY A 16 2.31 4.59 0.83
CA GLY A 16 3.75 4.65 0.72
C GLY A 16 4.19 4.65 -0.74
N LEU A 17 5.01 5.61 -1.12
CA LEU A 17 5.61 5.70 -2.45
C LEU A 17 7.08 5.37 -2.40
N ILE A 18 7.52 4.52 -3.31
CA ILE A 18 8.93 4.20 -3.53
C ILE A 18 9.33 4.40 -4.97
N GLU A 19 10.59 4.71 -5.20
CA GLU A 19 11.26 4.50 -6.47
C GLU A 19 12.05 3.20 -6.43
N SER A 20 11.93 2.38 -7.48
CA SER A 20 12.58 1.07 -7.52
C SER A 20 13.02 0.70 -8.95
N ASP A 21 14.14 -0.02 -9.03
CA ASP A 21 14.60 -0.73 -10.21
C ASP A 21 14.28 -2.24 -10.19
N GLY A 22 13.50 -2.68 -9.18
CA GLY A 22 13.15 -4.08 -8.94
C GLY A 22 14.08 -4.80 -7.96
N ARG A 23 15.23 -4.22 -7.60
CA ARG A 23 16.20 -4.76 -6.63
C ARG A 23 16.50 -3.81 -5.49
N THR A 24 16.66 -2.54 -5.82
CA THR A 24 16.91 -1.47 -4.87
C THR A 24 15.69 -0.56 -4.78
N HIS A 25 15.39 -0.11 -3.58
CA HIS A 25 14.21 0.69 -3.29
C HIS A 25 14.62 1.96 -2.56
N ARG A 26 13.99 3.07 -2.91
CA ARG A 26 14.15 4.36 -2.24
C ARG A 26 12.79 4.94 -1.90
N ILE A 27 12.58 5.34 -0.66
CA ILE A 27 11.37 6.03 -0.25
C ILE A 27 11.26 7.40 -0.93
N VAL A 28 10.07 7.72 -1.44
CA VAL A 28 9.73 9.05 -1.95
C VAL A 28 8.90 9.80 -0.93
N THR A 29 7.85 9.17 -0.42
CA THR A 29 7.00 9.67 0.66
C THR A 29 6.21 8.53 1.28
N ALA A 30 5.75 8.72 2.50
CA ALA A 30 4.78 7.84 3.14
C ALA A 30 3.91 8.64 4.10
N GLY A 31 2.70 8.18 4.36
CA GLY A 31 1.79 8.84 5.27
C GLY A 31 0.53 8.05 5.54
N CYS A 32 -0.36 8.63 6.31
CA CYS A 32 -1.64 8.05 6.67
C CYS A 32 -2.76 9.06 6.51
N ILE A 33 -3.81 8.66 5.80
CA ILE A 33 -5.05 9.41 5.65
C ILE A 33 -5.96 9.05 6.81
N HIS A 34 -6.31 10.03 7.63
CA HIS A 34 -7.15 9.83 8.80
C HIS A 34 -8.59 10.27 8.53
N THR A 35 -9.55 9.45 8.96
CA THR A 35 -10.97 9.83 8.97
C THR A 35 -11.58 9.58 10.35
N SER A 36 -12.46 10.47 10.79
CA SER A 36 -13.13 10.34 12.10
C SER A 36 -14.32 9.39 12.02
N PRO A 37 -14.46 8.42 12.93
CA PRO A 37 -15.67 7.57 13.01
C PRO A 37 -16.95 8.35 13.38
N LYS A 38 -16.81 9.60 13.82
CA LYS A 38 -17.93 10.51 14.12
C LYS A 38 -18.57 11.09 12.85
N ASN A 39 -17.83 11.11 11.74
CA ASN A 39 -18.33 11.65 10.48
C ASN A 39 -19.17 10.60 9.74
N PRO A 40 -20.17 11.01 8.95
CA PRO A 40 -20.93 10.13 8.06
C PRO A 40 -20.03 9.33 7.11
N LEU A 41 -20.44 8.09 6.80
CA LEU A 41 -19.64 7.19 5.96
C LEU A 41 -19.25 7.82 4.62
N HIS A 42 -20.20 8.44 3.91
CA HIS A 42 -19.95 9.03 2.60
C HIS A 42 -18.92 10.17 2.62
N GLU A 43 -18.89 10.97 3.69
CA GLU A 43 -17.89 12.03 3.85
C GLU A 43 -16.49 11.46 4.10
N ARG A 44 -16.40 10.38 4.88
CA ARG A 44 -15.15 9.67 5.12
C ARG A 44 -14.59 9.06 3.85
N LEU A 45 -15.45 8.42 3.05
CA LEU A 45 -15.07 7.88 1.74
C LEU A 45 -14.59 8.96 0.79
N LEU A 46 -15.28 10.11 0.78
CA LEU A 46 -14.87 11.27 -0.03
C LEU A 46 -13.51 11.83 0.41
N ALA A 47 -13.24 11.88 1.72
CA ALA A 47 -11.95 12.33 2.24
C ALA A 47 -10.80 11.41 1.81
N ILE A 48 -11.00 10.07 1.89
CA ILE A 48 -10.02 9.09 1.40
C ILE A 48 -9.79 9.28 -0.11
N ALA A 49 -10.87 9.39 -0.91
CA ALA A 49 -10.77 9.55 -2.35
C ALA A 49 -9.98 10.81 -2.74
N ARG A 50 -10.29 11.96 -2.12
CA ARG A 50 -9.60 13.23 -2.40
C ARG A 50 -8.12 13.16 -2.07
N ALA A 51 -7.79 12.70 -0.87
CA ALA A 51 -6.39 12.60 -0.43
C ALA A 51 -5.56 11.66 -1.34
N LEU A 52 -6.14 10.54 -1.77
CA LEU A 52 -5.46 9.64 -2.71
C LEU A 52 -5.28 10.25 -4.09
N ARG A 53 -6.29 10.96 -4.63
CA ARG A 53 -6.14 11.68 -5.90
C ARG A 53 -5.05 12.75 -5.82
N ASP A 54 -4.95 13.46 -4.69
CA ASP A 54 -3.90 14.45 -4.47
C ASP A 54 -2.51 13.79 -4.44
N VAL A 55 -2.35 12.66 -3.73
CA VAL A 55 -1.10 11.88 -3.71
C VAL A 55 -0.74 11.38 -5.11
N ILE A 56 -1.69 10.79 -5.84
CA ILE A 56 -1.48 10.29 -7.20
C ILE A 56 -1.12 11.44 -8.15
N GLY A 57 -1.84 12.55 -8.09
CA GLY A 57 -1.59 13.72 -8.91
C GLY A 57 -0.23 14.38 -8.65
N GLN A 58 0.17 14.46 -7.37
CA GLN A 58 1.44 15.06 -6.96
C GLN A 58 2.64 14.20 -7.35
N TYR A 59 2.57 12.89 -7.12
CA TYR A 59 3.74 12.01 -7.24
C TYR A 59 3.77 11.19 -8.53
N GLN A 60 2.66 11.09 -9.26
CA GLN A 60 2.51 10.41 -10.54
C GLN A 60 3.14 9.00 -10.55
N PRO A 61 2.65 8.06 -9.74
CA PRO A 61 3.17 6.69 -9.72
C PRO A 61 2.92 5.99 -11.06
N ALA A 62 3.87 5.15 -11.47
CA ALA A 62 3.76 4.32 -12.66
C ALA A 62 2.90 3.07 -12.42
N ALA A 63 2.72 2.67 -11.17
CA ALA A 63 1.87 1.56 -10.75
C ALA A 63 1.38 1.79 -9.31
N ALA A 64 0.25 1.17 -8.97
CA ALA A 64 -0.25 1.09 -7.61
C ALA A 64 -0.39 -0.37 -7.17
N ALA A 65 -0.33 -0.59 -5.87
CA ALA A 65 -0.52 -1.91 -5.28
C ALA A 65 -1.32 -1.82 -3.98
N VAL A 66 -2.14 -2.84 -3.74
CA VAL A 66 -2.95 -2.97 -2.52
C VAL A 66 -2.85 -4.38 -1.96
N GLU A 67 -3.05 -4.50 -0.64
CA GLU A 67 -3.20 -5.81 -0.03
C GLU A 67 -4.58 -6.40 -0.34
N GLU A 68 -4.64 -7.70 -0.64
CA GLU A 68 -5.91 -8.43 -0.76
C GLU A 68 -6.59 -8.54 0.61
N VAL A 69 -7.91 -8.34 0.64
CA VAL A 69 -8.69 -8.53 1.86
C VAL A 69 -8.97 -10.01 2.04
N PHE A 70 -8.24 -10.64 2.95
CA PHE A 70 -8.53 -12.00 3.40
C PHE A 70 -9.31 -11.96 4.72
N TYR A 71 -10.44 -12.62 4.77
CA TYR A 71 -11.27 -12.94 5.95
C TYR A 71 -11.18 -11.96 7.13
N ALA A 72 -12.11 -11.02 7.21
CA ALA A 72 -12.38 -10.37 8.47
C ALA A 72 -13.23 -11.30 9.36
N GLN A 73 -12.79 -11.50 10.60
CA GLN A 73 -13.51 -12.31 11.60
C GLN A 73 -14.92 -11.77 11.89
N ASN A 74 -15.21 -10.53 11.51
CA ASN A 74 -16.47 -9.84 11.74
C ASN A 74 -16.97 -9.22 10.44
N VAL A 75 -18.18 -9.60 10.02
CA VAL A 75 -18.86 -9.13 8.80
C VAL A 75 -18.95 -7.60 8.75
N LYS A 76 -19.25 -6.93 9.88
CA LYS A 76 -19.35 -5.47 9.93
C LYS A 76 -18.02 -4.78 9.65
N THR A 77 -16.92 -5.34 10.13
CA THR A 77 -15.57 -4.86 9.85
C THR A 77 -15.19 -5.09 8.40
N ALA A 78 -15.52 -6.28 7.85
CA ALA A 78 -15.30 -6.59 6.45
C ALA A 78 -16.02 -5.61 5.50
N LEU A 79 -17.29 -5.32 5.78
CA LEU A 79 -18.07 -4.36 4.98
C LEU A 79 -17.45 -2.95 5.02
N LYS A 80 -17.05 -2.46 6.20
CA LYS A 80 -16.39 -1.16 6.31
C LYS A 80 -15.09 -1.10 5.52
N LEU A 81 -14.28 -2.15 5.62
CA LEU A 81 -13.03 -2.25 4.88
C LEU A 81 -13.26 -2.31 3.37
N SER A 82 -14.28 -3.05 2.92
CA SER A 82 -14.68 -3.13 1.51
C SER A 82 -15.08 -1.77 0.93
N HIS A 83 -15.77 -0.92 1.71
CA HIS A 83 -16.09 0.44 1.26
C HIS A 83 -14.83 1.28 1.04
N ALA A 84 -13.90 1.30 2.01
CA ALA A 84 -12.64 2.03 1.87
C ALA A 84 -11.83 1.51 0.67
N ARG A 85 -11.70 0.18 0.55
CA ARG A 85 -11.01 -0.46 -0.56
C ARG A 85 -11.65 -0.10 -1.92
N GLY A 86 -12.98 -0.12 -2.03
CA GLY A 86 -13.68 0.25 -3.26
C GLY A 86 -13.32 1.67 -3.73
N VAL A 87 -13.22 2.61 -2.79
CA VAL A 87 -12.80 4.00 -3.09
C VAL A 87 -11.33 4.08 -3.51
N VAL A 88 -10.45 3.30 -2.88
CA VAL A 88 -9.03 3.19 -3.27
C VAL A 88 -8.91 2.66 -4.70
N LEU A 89 -9.59 1.57 -5.01
CA LEU A 89 -9.58 0.97 -6.35
C LEU A 89 -10.14 1.94 -7.41
N LEU A 90 -11.19 2.68 -7.08
CA LEU A 90 -11.77 3.69 -7.96
C LEU A 90 -10.76 4.82 -8.25
N ALA A 91 -10.10 5.35 -7.23
CA ALA A 91 -9.11 6.43 -7.41
C ALA A 91 -7.92 5.98 -8.29
N ILE A 92 -7.47 4.73 -8.15
CA ILE A 92 -6.42 4.14 -8.99
C ILE A 92 -6.91 3.99 -10.44
N ALA A 93 -8.13 3.48 -10.64
CA ALA A 93 -8.72 3.29 -11.97
C ALA A 93 -8.94 4.61 -12.71
N GLU A 94 -9.43 5.66 -12.01
CA GLU A 94 -9.59 7.02 -12.56
C GLU A 94 -8.26 7.61 -13.03
N ALA A 95 -7.17 7.29 -12.35
CA ALA A 95 -5.83 7.73 -12.73
C ALA A 95 -5.22 6.93 -13.88
N GLY A 96 -5.85 5.83 -14.30
CA GLY A 96 -5.38 4.97 -15.41
C GLY A 96 -4.06 4.25 -15.12
N ILE A 97 -3.68 4.08 -13.83
CA ILE A 97 -2.44 3.41 -13.46
C ILE A 97 -2.67 1.91 -13.21
N PRO A 98 -1.72 1.04 -13.62
CA PRO A 98 -1.82 -0.40 -13.36
C PRO A 98 -1.89 -0.72 -11.87
N LEU A 99 -2.73 -1.70 -11.52
CA LEU A 99 -2.92 -2.17 -10.15
C LEU A 99 -2.36 -3.58 -9.97
N GLY A 100 -1.59 -3.78 -8.90
CA GLY A 100 -1.22 -5.09 -8.36
C GLY A 100 -1.97 -5.37 -7.06
N GLU A 101 -2.45 -6.60 -6.89
CA GLU A 101 -3.11 -7.07 -5.66
C GLU A 101 -2.28 -8.22 -5.08
N TYR A 102 -2.00 -8.17 -3.77
CA TYR A 102 -1.10 -9.13 -3.12
C TYR A 102 -1.68 -9.65 -1.83
N SER A 103 -1.58 -10.97 -1.62
CA SER A 103 -1.96 -11.56 -0.34
C SER A 103 -0.98 -11.16 0.78
N PRO A 104 -1.41 -11.16 2.04
CA PRO A 104 -0.52 -10.91 3.19
C PRO A 104 0.71 -11.82 3.19
N LEU A 105 0.53 -13.07 2.75
CA LEU A 105 1.62 -14.05 2.61
C LEU A 105 2.66 -13.60 1.57
N ALA A 106 2.19 -13.15 0.40
CA ALA A 106 3.06 -12.68 -0.68
C ALA A 106 3.86 -11.44 -0.26
N ILE A 107 3.21 -10.49 0.43
CA ILE A 107 3.86 -9.28 0.96
C ILE A 107 4.97 -9.66 1.94
N LYS A 108 4.68 -10.51 2.94
CA LYS A 108 5.66 -10.96 3.92
C LYS A 108 6.83 -11.70 3.27
N THR A 109 6.54 -12.61 2.33
CA THR A 109 7.58 -13.35 1.62
C THR A 109 8.47 -12.43 0.80
N SER A 110 7.92 -11.42 0.14
CA SER A 110 8.70 -10.46 -0.65
C SER A 110 9.59 -9.56 0.21
N VAL A 111 9.13 -9.16 1.40
CA VAL A 111 9.86 -8.24 2.26
C VAL A 111 10.86 -8.96 3.16
N VAL A 112 10.49 -10.10 3.76
CA VAL A 112 11.29 -10.79 4.79
C VAL A 112 11.90 -12.10 4.27
N GLY A 113 11.40 -12.64 3.15
CA GLY A 113 11.83 -13.91 2.59
C GLY A 113 10.99 -15.12 3.03
N TYR A 114 10.07 -14.98 3.99
CA TYR A 114 9.16 -16.05 4.43
C TYR A 114 7.81 -15.49 4.93
N GLY A 115 6.74 -16.28 4.70
CA GLY A 115 5.37 -15.80 4.89
C GLY A 115 4.83 -15.75 6.32
N ARG A 116 5.54 -16.39 7.29
CA ARG A 116 5.15 -16.41 8.71
C ARG A 116 5.84 -15.32 9.55
N ALA A 117 6.43 -14.32 8.88
CA ALA A 117 7.07 -13.19 9.55
C ALA A 117 6.08 -12.45 10.45
N GLU A 118 6.54 -12.06 11.62
CA GLU A 118 5.78 -11.21 12.53
C GLU A 118 5.78 -9.76 12.01
N LYS A 119 4.77 -8.97 12.40
CA LYS A 119 4.62 -7.58 11.97
C LYS A 119 5.89 -6.74 12.24
N GLN A 120 6.51 -6.95 13.38
CA GLN A 120 7.73 -6.23 13.75
C GLN A 120 8.93 -6.57 12.83
N GLN A 121 9.03 -7.83 12.40
CA GLN A 121 10.07 -8.24 11.46
C GLN A 121 9.86 -7.59 10.08
N VAL A 122 8.60 -7.51 9.62
CA VAL A 122 8.27 -6.79 8.37
C VAL A 122 8.66 -5.31 8.48
N LYS A 123 8.30 -4.63 9.59
CA LYS A 123 8.67 -3.24 9.84
C LYS A 123 10.19 -3.04 9.79
N MET A 124 10.95 -3.86 10.49
CA MET A 124 12.42 -3.80 10.49
C MET A 124 13.01 -3.97 9.08
N MET A 125 12.48 -4.92 8.30
CA MET A 125 12.94 -5.15 6.94
C MET A 125 12.58 -4.01 5.99
N VAL A 126 11.40 -3.42 6.11
CA VAL A 126 11.01 -2.22 5.33
C VAL A 126 12.00 -1.09 5.60
N HIS A 127 12.33 -0.81 6.87
CA HIS A 127 13.32 0.21 7.23
C HIS A 127 14.70 -0.09 6.62
N SER A 128 15.14 -1.34 6.69
CA SER A 128 16.43 -1.78 6.13
C SER A 128 16.47 -1.65 4.59
N LEU A 129 15.46 -2.16 3.90
CA LEU A 129 15.38 -2.15 2.44
C LEU A 129 15.30 -0.74 1.85
N LEU A 130 14.63 0.18 2.56
CA LEU A 130 14.48 1.57 2.15
C LEU A 130 15.56 2.49 2.73
N ARG A 131 16.49 1.95 3.56
CA ARG A 131 17.55 2.71 4.25
C ARG A 131 17.00 3.92 5.00
N ILE A 132 15.93 3.70 5.75
CA ILE A 132 15.25 4.76 6.49
C ILE A 132 15.98 4.98 7.81
N GLU A 133 16.52 6.17 8.00
CA GLU A 133 17.22 6.57 9.22
C GLU A 133 16.26 7.19 10.27
N VAL A 134 15.11 7.69 9.82
CA VAL A 134 14.09 8.32 10.69
C VAL A 134 12.90 7.39 10.84
N GLU A 135 12.35 7.28 12.05
CA GLU A 135 11.20 6.42 12.30
C GLU A 135 9.95 6.86 11.48
N ILE A 136 9.29 5.90 10.83
CA ILE A 136 7.99 6.13 10.18
C ILE A 136 6.94 6.19 11.29
N GLU A 137 6.32 7.35 11.49
CA GLU A 137 5.38 7.61 12.57
C GLU A 137 4.11 6.73 12.51
N SER A 138 3.69 6.28 11.33
CA SER A 138 2.48 5.49 11.13
C SER A 138 2.80 4.05 10.78
N GLU A 139 2.23 3.09 11.52
CA GLU A 139 2.30 1.67 11.17
C GLU A 139 1.61 1.39 9.83
N ASP A 140 0.46 2.03 9.56
CA ASP A 140 -0.28 1.86 8.31
C ASP A 140 0.55 2.35 7.10
N ALA A 141 1.35 3.42 7.27
CA ALA A 141 2.29 3.89 6.25
C ALA A 141 3.42 2.88 6.01
N CYS A 142 3.92 2.23 7.07
CA CYS A 142 4.93 1.19 6.95
C CYS A 142 4.37 -0.07 6.25
N ASP A 143 3.15 -0.47 6.56
CA ASP A 143 2.46 -1.58 5.90
C ASP A 143 2.24 -1.26 4.40
N ALA A 144 1.86 -0.03 4.07
CA ALA A 144 1.74 0.44 2.68
C ALA A 144 3.09 0.41 1.92
N LEU A 145 4.19 0.77 2.56
CA LEU A 145 5.53 0.64 1.98
C LEU A 145 5.91 -0.83 1.71
N ALA A 146 5.53 -1.76 2.60
CA ALA A 146 5.72 -3.19 2.38
C ALA A 146 4.97 -3.68 1.13
N VAL A 147 3.74 -3.20 0.90
CA VAL A 147 2.96 -3.47 -0.31
C VAL A 147 3.67 -2.94 -1.56
N ALA A 148 4.21 -1.72 -1.51
CA ALA A 148 4.95 -1.12 -2.62
C ALA A 148 6.22 -1.92 -2.96
N ILE A 149 6.99 -2.34 -1.95
CA ILE A 149 8.19 -3.19 -2.12
C ILE A 149 7.80 -4.53 -2.76
N CYS A 150 6.74 -5.16 -2.30
CA CYS A 150 6.23 -6.42 -2.86
C CYS A 150 5.96 -6.27 -4.36
N HIS A 151 5.22 -5.23 -4.76
CA HIS A 151 4.92 -4.97 -6.18
C HIS A 151 6.18 -4.73 -7.00
N ALA A 152 7.09 -3.90 -6.52
CA ALA A 152 8.33 -3.57 -7.23
C ALA A 152 9.20 -4.81 -7.45
N THR A 153 9.31 -5.69 -6.44
CA THR A 153 10.08 -6.94 -6.52
C THR A 153 9.46 -7.91 -7.54
N HIS A 154 8.14 -8.09 -7.53
CA HIS A 154 7.44 -8.97 -8.48
C HIS A 154 7.52 -8.44 -9.93
N SER A 155 7.38 -7.13 -10.13
CA SER A 155 7.50 -6.50 -11.44
C SER A 155 8.92 -6.59 -11.99
N GLY A 156 9.93 -6.40 -11.16
CA GLY A 156 11.34 -6.56 -11.53
C GLY A 156 11.67 -8.01 -11.94
N ALA A 157 11.13 -9.00 -11.23
CA ALA A 157 11.30 -10.41 -11.56
C ALA A 157 10.65 -10.77 -12.91
N ARG A 158 9.47 -10.23 -13.25
CA ARG A 158 8.80 -10.43 -14.54
C ARG A 158 9.61 -9.87 -15.70
N VAL A 159 10.13 -8.65 -15.56
CA VAL A 159 10.99 -8.02 -16.59
C VAL A 159 12.25 -8.87 -16.85
N MET A 160 12.88 -9.40 -15.80
CA MET A 160 14.06 -10.25 -15.96
C MET A 160 13.75 -11.62 -16.56
N ALA A 161 12.54 -12.15 -16.32
CA ALA A 161 12.08 -13.41 -16.91
C ALA A 161 11.57 -13.27 -18.37
N GLY A 162 11.54 -12.05 -18.93
CA GLY A 162 11.08 -11.79 -20.31
C GLY A 162 9.56 -12.02 -20.50
N VAL A 163 8.79 -12.03 -19.43
CA VAL A 163 7.32 -12.19 -19.46
C VAL A 163 6.71 -10.79 -19.43
N GLN A 164 6.11 -10.38 -20.56
CA GLN A 164 5.28 -9.18 -20.67
C GLN A 164 3.86 -9.46 -20.18
#